data_0b3f5dc36dc92f635f599f13da393b38
#
_entry.id   0b3f5dc36dc92f635f599f13da393b38
#
_cell.length_a   1.000
_cell.length_b   1.000
_cell.length_c   1.000
_cell.angle_alpha   90.00
_cell.angle_beta   90.00
_cell.angle_gamma   90.00
#
_symmetry.space_group_name_H-M   'P 1'
#
loop_
_entity.id
_entity.type
_entity.pdbx_description
1 polymer ?
#
loop_
_entity_poly.entity_id
_entity_poly.type
_entity_poly.pdbx_seq_one_letter_code
_entity_poly.pdbx_strand_id
1 'polypeptide(L)'
;MIRYKNYWRKTGLKKPFGDFVLNHINDHNVKNIEEVGVFCGVTARNICELLHHKNQDQFKYFGIDLFGSEKKGDQDEIEPMFLQNQKFSNPLKNVYYNFLKKENLNSIESVSNFLSKFKHNISLLRGDSKENLQKVPLHEIDYVFLDGGHSYETVTSDLNILFNGLKKKSVIMCDDYADKFCIPEVREAINDFSKKNSIPLRPLANRFAEILLEN
;
A
#
# COMPACT_ATOMS: atom_id res chain seq x y z
N MET A 1 7.12 -20.04 -6.90
CA MET A 1 6.48 -18.78 -7.33
C MET A 1 5.38 -18.46 -6.33
N ILE A 2 5.49 -17.33 -5.66
CA ILE A 2 4.51 -16.85 -4.68
C ILE A 2 3.30 -16.35 -5.45
N ARG A 3 2.09 -16.71 -4.99
CA ARG A 3 0.85 -16.37 -5.69
C ARG A 3 -0.01 -15.44 -4.84
N TYR A 4 -0.38 -14.32 -5.41
CA TYR A 4 -1.30 -13.36 -4.81
C TYR A 4 -2.71 -13.95 -4.72
N LYS A 5 -3.34 -13.82 -3.53
CA LYS A 5 -4.68 -14.31 -3.23
C LYS A 5 -5.62 -13.12 -3.01
N ASN A 6 -6.83 -13.17 -3.55
CA ASN A 6 -7.82 -12.09 -3.36
C ASN A 6 -8.71 -12.27 -2.11
N TYR A 7 -8.62 -13.42 -1.44
CA TYR A 7 -9.39 -13.76 -0.23
C TYR A 7 -10.89 -13.47 -0.33
N TRP A 8 -11.41 -13.50 -1.55
CA TRP A 8 -12.79 -13.15 -1.82
C TRP A 8 -13.17 -11.70 -1.43
N ARG A 9 -12.21 -10.85 -1.09
CA ARG A 9 -12.39 -9.42 -0.79
C ARG A 9 -12.24 -8.57 -2.06
N LYS A 10 -12.42 -7.25 -1.92
CA LYS A 10 -12.15 -6.28 -2.98
C LYS A 10 -10.66 -5.91 -2.96
N THR A 11 -10.05 -5.77 -4.13
CA THR A 11 -8.65 -5.37 -4.27
C THR A 11 -8.43 -4.61 -5.56
N GLY A 12 -7.62 -3.56 -5.52
CA GLY A 12 -7.10 -2.83 -6.69
C GLY A 12 -6.03 -3.64 -7.41
N LEU A 13 -5.11 -4.22 -6.64
CA LEU A 13 -4.04 -5.03 -7.17
C LEU A 13 -4.53 -6.44 -7.50
N LYS A 14 -4.29 -6.90 -8.73
CA LYS A 14 -4.71 -8.22 -9.24
C LYS A 14 -3.54 -8.92 -9.91
N LYS A 15 -3.68 -10.21 -10.22
CA LYS A 15 -2.72 -10.93 -11.07
C LYS A 15 -2.64 -10.30 -12.46
N PRO A 16 -1.44 -10.25 -13.07
CA PRO A 16 -0.16 -10.76 -12.57
C PRO A 16 0.59 -9.81 -11.62
N PHE A 17 0.13 -8.57 -11.46
CA PHE A 17 0.82 -7.52 -10.71
C PHE A 17 0.97 -7.83 -9.22
N GLY A 18 -0.05 -8.42 -8.59
CA GLY A 18 0.06 -8.87 -7.21
C GLY A 18 1.13 -9.95 -7.02
N ASP A 19 1.23 -10.92 -7.94
CA ASP A 19 2.29 -11.92 -7.93
C ASP A 19 3.67 -11.24 -8.10
N PHE A 20 3.76 -10.21 -8.95
CA PHE A 20 4.99 -9.44 -9.16
C PHE A 20 5.44 -8.74 -7.88
N VAL A 21 4.55 -7.98 -7.22
CA VAL A 21 4.86 -7.26 -5.96
C VAL A 21 5.37 -8.23 -4.89
N LEU A 22 4.71 -9.37 -4.70
CA LEU A 22 5.13 -10.35 -3.70
C LEU A 22 6.50 -10.96 -4.02
N ASN A 23 6.78 -11.28 -5.29
CA ASN A 23 8.09 -11.79 -5.68
C ASN A 23 9.16 -10.71 -5.50
N HIS A 24 8.88 -9.48 -5.85
CA HIS A 24 9.80 -8.36 -5.67
C HIS A 24 10.16 -8.14 -4.19
N ILE A 25 9.16 -8.12 -3.29
CA ILE A 25 9.40 -8.07 -1.84
C ILE A 25 10.23 -9.27 -1.37
N ASN A 26 9.94 -10.46 -1.90
CA ASN A 26 10.68 -11.69 -1.58
C ASN A 26 12.17 -11.58 -1.92
N ASP A 27 12.48 -10.99 -3.07
CA ASP A 27 13.85 -10.90 -3.59
C ASP A 27 14.71 -9.87 -2.85
N HIS A 28 14.10 -8.91 -2.15
CA HIS A 28 14.78 -7.87 -1.37
C HIS A 28 15.02 -8.20 0.11
N ASN A 29 14.76 -9.44 0.53
CA ASN A 29 14.98 -9.90 1.92
C ASN A 29 14.37 -9.01 3.00
N VAL A 30 13.15 -8.55 2.76
CA VAL A 30 12.41 -7.61 3.62
C VAL A 30 11.99 -8.25 4.94
N LYS A 31 12.17 -7.51 6.05
CA LYS A 31 11.61 -7.80 7.37
C LYS A 31 10.56 -6.78 7.78
N ASN A 32 10.87 -5.51 7.61
CA ASN A 32 9.97 -4.43 8.00
C ASN A 32 9.47 -3.69 6.78
N ILE A 33 8.17 -3.56 6.64
CA ILE A 33 7.52 -2.97 5.48
C ILE A 33 6.50 -1.91 5.89
N GLU A 34 6.43 -0.85 5.09
CA GLU A 34 5.38 0.16 5.12
C GLU A 34 4.52 0.04 3.86
N GLU A 35 3.21 0.08 4.00
CA GLU A 35 2.24 0.19 2.89
C GLU A 35 1.41 1.45 3.08
N VAL A 36 1.53 2.37 2.13
CA VAL A 36 0.67 3.56 2.05
C VAL A 36 -0.42 3.27 1.02
N GLY A 37 -1.67 3.24 1.48
CA GLY A 37 -2.81 2.80 0.67
C GLY A 37 -3.17 1.32 0.91
N VAL A 38 -3.73 1.01 2.07
CA VAL A 38 -4.07 -0.37 2.48
C VAL A 38 -5.39 -0.86 1.89
N PHE A 39 -6.31 0.07 1.61
CA PHE A 39 -7.64 -0.20 1.08
C PHE A 39 -8.41 -1.26 1.87
N CYS A 40 -8.78 -2.40 1.25
CA CYS A 40 -9.48 -3.50 1.92
C CYS A 40 -8.53 -4.55 2.54
N GLY A 41 -7.23 -4.26 2.66
CA GLY A 41 -6.23 -5.07 3.33
C GLY A 41 -5.79 -6.34 2.59
N VAL A 42 -6.14 -6.49 1.30
CA VAL A 42 -5.81 -7.73 0.55
C VAL A 42 -4.31 -7.81 0.26
N THR A 43 -3.69 -6.71 -0.15
CA THR A 43 -2.23 -6.64 -0.36
C THR A 43 -1.51 -6.83 0.97
N ALA A 44 -1.92 -6.09 2.02
CA ALA A 44 -1.45 -6.24 3.39
C ALA A 44 -1.44 -7.70 3.86
N ARG A 45 -2.55 -8.42 3.65
CA ARG A 45 -2.66 -9.83 4.04
C ARG A 45 -1.66 -10.73 3.30
N ASN A 46 -1.51 -10.54 2.00
CA ASN A 46 -0.54 -11.29 1.20
C ASN A 46 0.91 -11.01 1.62
N ILE A 47 1.23 -9.74 1.89
CA ILE A 47 2.54 -9.31 2.38
C ILE A 47 2.82 -9.95 3.75
N CYS A 48 1.90 -9.85 4.70
CA CYS A 48 2.07 -10.44 6.03
C CYS A 48 2.22 -11.97 5.98
N GLU A 49 1.50 -12.67 5.09
CA GLU A 49 1.68 -14.12 4.90
C GLU A 49 3.07 -14.45 4.33
N LEU A 50 3.56 -13.67 3.38
CA LEU A 50 4.91 -13.81 2.85
C LEU A 50 5.97 -13.59 3.93
N LEU A 51 5.89 -12.48 4.66
CA LEU A 51 6.86 -12.13 5.69
C LEU A 51 6.85 -13.14 6.85
N HIS A 52 5.66 -13.60 7.26
CA HIS A 52 5.54 -14.65 8.28
C HIS A 52 6.16 -15.98 7.81
N HIS A 53 5.98 -16.33 6.53
CA HIS A 53 6.61 -17.54 5.97
C HIS A 53 8.14 -17.45 5.96
N LYS A 54 8.70 -16.26 5.68
CA LYS A 54 10.15 -16.06 5.61
C LYS A 54 10.81 -15.84 6.98
N ASN A 55 10.16 -15.03 7.81
CA ASN A 55 10.77 -14.48 9.02
C ASN A 55 10.08 -14.98 10.30
N GLN A 56 9.05 -15.83 10.19
CA GLN A 56 8.14 -16.21 11.28
C GLN A 56 7.53 -14.94 11.90
N ASP A 57 7.61 -14.75 13.21
CA ASP A 57 7.09 -13.56 13.88
C ASP A 57 8.13 -12.41 14.00
N GLN A 58 9.27 -12.52 13.30
CA GLN A 58 10.32 -11.50 13.30
C GLN A 58 10.17 -10.54 12.13
N PHE A 59 8.98 -9.95 11.98
CA PHE A 59 8.71 -8.91 11.00
C PHE A 59 7.78 -7.85 11.58
N LYS A 60 7.78 -6.67 10.96
CA LYS A 60 6.82 -5.60 11.24
C LYS A 60 6.17 -5.14 9.94
N TYR A 61 4.88 -4.92 10.00
CA TYR A 61 4.09 -4.32 8.93
C TYR A 61 3.41 -3.06 9.47
N PHE A 62 3.60 -1.96 8.79
CA PHE A 62 2.89 -0.71 9.03
C PHE A 62 2.00 -0.44 7.82
N GLY A 63 0.77 -0.03 8.07
CA GLY A 63 -0.19 0.30 7.02
C GLY A 63 -0.85 1.62 7.30
N ILE A 64 -0.75 2.56 6.38
CA ILE A 64 -1.38 3.87 6.44
C ILE A 64 -2.50 3.94 5.40
N ASP A 65 -3.68 4.39 5.83
CA ASP A 65 -4.83 4.55 4.94
C ASP A 65 -5.87 5.49 5.59
N LEU A 66 -6.71 6.10 4.80
CA LEU A 66 -7.86 6.88 5.29
C LEU A 66 -8.92 5.97 5.92
N PHE A 67 -8.92 4.68 5.59
CA PHE A 67 -9.87 3.66 6.06
C PHE A 67 -11.33 4.09 5.93
N GLY A 68 -11.69 4.65 4.78
CA GLY A 68 -13.02 5.12 4.51
C GLY A 68 -13.44 6.32 5.37
N SER A 69 -12.50 7.10 5.87
CA SER A 69 -12.81 8.36 6.55
C SER A 69 -13.12 9.45 5.53
N GLU A 70 -14.30 10.05 5.61
CA GLU A 70 -14.58 11.30 4.93
C GLU A 70 -13.82 12.45 5.62
N LYS A 71 -12.50 12.55 5.41
CA LYS A 71 -11.85 13.84 5.65
C LYS A 71 -12.06 14.69 4.40
N LYS A 72 -12.67 15.85 4.57
CA LYS A 72 -12.56 16.98 3.65
C LYS A 72 -11.14 17.56 3.80
N GLY A 73 -10.16 16.84 3.31
CA GLY A 73 -8.85 17.34 2.92
C GLY A 73 -8.90 17.58 1.43
N ASP A 74 -7.88 18.14 0.83
CA ASP A 74 -7.84 18.53 -0.57
C ASP A 74 -8.73 17.66 -1.47
N GLN A 75 -9.54 18.33 -2.31
CA GLN A 75 -10.78 17.81 -2.91
C GLN A 75 -10.64 16.53 -3.76
N ASP A 76 -9.41 16.04 -3.98
CA ASP A 76 -9.10 14.95 -4.90
C ASP A 76 -8.79 13.60 -4.21
N GLU A 77 -8.72 13.54 -2.88
CA GLU A 77 -8.26 12.36 -2.13
C GLU A 77 -9.27 11.86 -1.06
N ILE A 78 -10.54 11.86 -1.40
CA ILE A 78 -11.56 11.26 -0.54
C ILE A 78 -11.64 9.76 -0.85
N GLU A 79 -11.13 8.93 0.06
CA GLU A 79 -11.45 7.51 -0.01
C GLU A 79 -12.95 7.30 0.24
N PRO A 80 -13.67 6.73 -0.74
CA PRO A 80 -15.10 6.51 -0.57
C PRO A 80 -15.35 5.55 0.59
N MET A 81 -16.11 5.97 1.57
CA MET A 81 -16.69 5.00 2.50
C MET A 81 -17.49 3.99 1.69
N PHE A 82 -17.15 2.71 1.80
CA PHE A 82 -18.02 1.65 1.35
C PHE A 82 -19.18 1.51 2.33
N LEU A 83 -20.10 2.45 2.25
CA LEU A 83 -21.39 2.33 2.90
C LEU A 83 -22.17 1.13 2.34
N GLN A 84 -23.35 0.89 2.85
CA GLN A 84 -24.22 -0.28 2.69
C GLN A 84 -24.41 -0.86 1.26
N ASN A 85 -23.88 -0.24 0.21
CA ASN A 85 -24.02 -0.66 -1.18
C ASN A 85 -22.67 -0.77 -1.90
N GLN A 86 -21.77 -1.57 -1.35
CA GLN A 86 -20.51 -1.88 -2.04
C GLN A 86 -20.79 -2.58 -3.36
N LYS A 87 -20.23 -2.06 -4.46
CA LYS A 87 -20.37 -2.67 -5.78
C LYS A 87 -19.32 -3.75 -6.01
N PHE A 88 -19.75 -4.96 -6.21
CA PHE A 88 -18.91 -6.08 -6.63
C PHE A 88 -19.38 -6.58 -8.00
N SER A 89 -18.43 -7.02 -8.83
CA SER A 89 -18.74 -7.70 -10.09
C SER A 89 -19.43 -9.06 -9.89
N ASN A 90 -19.20 -9.70 -8.75
CA ASN A 90 -19.82 -10.98 -8.38
C ASN A 90 -21.07 -10.72 -7.52
N PRO A 91 -22.29 -11.10 -7.98
CA PRO A 91 -23.55 -10.90 -7.25
C PRO A 91 -23.55 -11.53 -5.86
N LEU A 92 -22.93 -12.70 -5.70
CA LEU A 92 -22.85 -13.38 -4.40
C LEU A 92 -22.06 -12.56 -3.37
N LYS A 93 -21.03 -11.85 -3.79
CA LYS A 93 -20.30 -10.92 -2.90
C LYS A 93 -21.18 -9.75 -2.48
N ASN A 94 -22.00 -9.21 -3.40
CA ASN A 94 -22.93 -8.14 -3.07
C ASN A 94 -23.89 -8.57 -1.95
N VAL A 95 -24.52 -9.75 -2.11
CA VAL A 95 -25.43 -10.29 -1.09
C VAL A 95 -24.70 -10.53 0.21
N TYR A 96 -23.53 -11.18 0.16
CA TYR A 96 -22.78 -11.54 1.36
C TYR A 96 -22.32 -10.32 2.17
N TYR A 97 -21.65 -9.36 1.54
CA TYR A 97 -21.08 -8.21 2.25
C TYR A 97 -22.11 -7.12 2.58
N ASN A 98 -23.07 -6.86 1.70
CA ASN A 98 -24.01 -5.76 1.90
C ASN A 98 -25.23 -6.17 2.75
N PHE A 99 -25.67 -7.44 2.72
CA PHE A 99 -26.89 -7.86 3.39
C PHE A 99 -26.64 -8.85 4.54
N LEU A 100 -25.73 -9.81 4.40
CA LEU A 100 -25.48 -10.81 5.44
C LEU A 100 -24.44 -10.29 6.47
N LYS A 101 -23.29 -9.86 6.01
CA LYS A 101 -22.22 -9.38 6.89
C LYS A 101 -22.42 -7.91 7.29
N LYS A 102 -22.95 -7.10 6.41
CA LYS A 102 -23.07 -5.63 6.57
C LYS A 102 -21.73 -5.01 6.95
N GLU A 103 -20.68 -5.47 6.30
CA GLU A 103 -19.29 -5.13 6.62
C GLU A 103 -18.76 -4.09 5.66
N ASN A 104 -18.22 -2.99 6.19
CA ASN A 104 -17.48 -1.99 5.41
C ASN A 104 -16.03 -2.47 5.24
N LEU A 105 -15.70 -3.03 4.07
CA LEU A 105 -14.43 -3.73 3.83
C LEU A 105 -13.18 -2.88 3.95
N ASN A 106 -13.27 -1.55 3.79
CA ASN A 106 -12.14 -0.64 3.94
C ASN A 106 -12.13 0.09 5.30
N SER A 107 -13.01 -0.26 6.24
CA SER A 107 -12.89 0.26 7.60
C SER A 107 -11.67 -0.33 8.31
N ILE A 108 -11.07 0.44 9.22
CA ILE A 108 -9.91 -0.02 9.99
C ILE A 108 -10.26 -1.28 10.82
N GLU A 109 -11.48 -1.37 11.33
CA GLU A 109 -11.96 -2.53 12.08
C GLU A 109 -12.03 -3.78 11.20
N SER A 110 -12.59 -3.66 9.99
CA SER A 110 -12.69 -4.76 9.03
C SER A 110 -11.31 -5.23 8.58
N VAL A 111 -10.40 -4.30 8.30
CA VAL A 111 -9.02 -4.61 7.90
C VAL A 111 -8.24 -5.22 9.08
N SER A 112 -8.35 -4.67 10.28
CA SER A 112 -7.72 -5.22 11.48
C SER A 112 -8.19 -6.65 11.79
N ASN A 113 -9.50 -6.90 11.70
CA ASN A 113 -10.05 -8.24 11.87
C ASN A 113 -9.55 -9.21 10.79
N PHE A 114 -9.46 -8.76 9.56
CA PHE A 114 -8.94 -9.55 8.45
C PHE A 114 -7.45 -9.90 8.63
N LEU A 115 -6.67 -9.02 9.25
CA LEU A 115 -5.25 -9.21 9.54
C LEU A 115 -4.99 -9.79 10.95
N SER A 116 -6.02 -10.17 11.70
CA SER A 116 -5.94 -10.58 13.13
C SER A 116 -4.93 -11.68 13.42
N LYS A 117 -4.66 -12.57 12.45
CA LYS A 117 -3.61 -13.59 12.55
C LYS A 117 -2.23 -12.99 12.86
N PHE A 118 -1.99 -11.76 12.43
CA PHE A 118 -0.70 -11.05 12.54
C PHE A 118 -0.75 -9.88 13.52
N LYS A 119 -1.73 -9.85 14.42
CA LYS A 119 -2.00 -8.70 15.31
C LYS A 119 -0.79 -8.17 16.10
N HIS A 120 0.21 -9.02 16.36
CA HIS A 120 1.42 -8.65 17.09
C HIS A 120 2.52 -8.07 16.19
N ASN A 121 2.36 -8.19 14.87
CA ASN A 121 3.33 -7.77 13.87
C ASN A 121 2.87 -6.55 13.06
N ILE A 122 1.59 -6.14 13.20
CA ILE A 122 0.98 -5.10 12.39
C ILE A 122 0.66 -3.85 13.20
N SER A 123 0.81 -2.71 12.57
CA SER A 123 0.31 -1.41 13.03
C SER A 123 -0.47 -0.75 11.90
N LEU A 124 -1.73 -0.43 12.14
CA LEU A 124 -2.58 0.29 11.18
C LEU A 124 -2.79 1.71 11.68
N LEU A 125 -2.48 2.69 10.85
CA LEU A 125 -2.57 4.11 11.15
C LEU A 125 -3.64 4.74 10.24
N ARG A 126 -4.72 5.21 10.86
CA ARG A 126 -5.81 5.87 10.14
C ARG A 126 -5.51 7.35 9.93
N GLY A 127 -5.66 7.81 8.70
CA GLY A 127 -5.59 9.22 8.32
C GLY A 127 -4.56 9.49 7.22
N ASP A 128 -4.29 10.76 7.03
CA ASP A 128 -3.37 11.27 6.01
C ASP A 128 -1.96 10.68 6.14
N SER A 129 -1.36 10.29 5.01
CA SER A 129 -0.01 9.73 4.95
C SER A 129 1.04 10.71 5.45
N LYS A 130 0.92 11.99 5.12
CA LYS A 130 1.82 13.07 5.53
C LYS A 130 1.96 13.18 7.05
N GLU A 131 0.86 12.97 7.79
CA GLU A 131 0.88 12.99 9.25
C GLU A 131 1.36 11.65 9.83
N ASN A 132 0.96 10.55 9.21
CA ASN A 132 1.17 9.21 9.78
C ASN A 132 2.53 8.61 9.45
N LEU A 133 3.15 8.94 8.32
CA LEU A 133 4.53 8.52 8.00
C LEU A 133 5.53 9.02 9.05
N GLN A 134 5.27 10.18 9.68
CA GLN A 134 6.11 10.71 10.75
C GLN A 134 6.03 9.90 12.06
N LYS A 135 5.02 9.04 12.21
CA LYS A 135 4.83 8.16 13.39
C LYS A 135 5.43 6.77 13.18
N VAL A 136 5.79 6.43 11.94
CA VAL A 136 6.42 5.16 11.59
C VAL A 136 7.92 5.25 11.89
N PRO A 137 8.55 4.21 12.46
CA PRO A 137 10.01 4.18 12.64
C PRO A 137 10.72 3.91 11.29
N LEU A 138 10.70 4.89 10.39
CA LEU A 138 11.17 4.77 8.99
C LEU A 138 12.59 4.24 8.89
N HIS A 139 13.46 4.57 9.86
CA HIS A 139 14.85 4.06 9.91
C HIS A 139 14.95 2.54 10.10
N GLU A 140 13.87 1.87 10.49
CA GLU A 140 13.80 0.40 10.58
C GLU A 140 13.21 -0.24 9.32
N ILE A 141 12.58 0.53 8.43
CA ILE A 141 11.86 0.03 7.26
C ILE A 141 12.83 -0.39 6.15
N ASP A 142 12.63 -1.58 5.60
CA ASP A 142 13.40 -2.13 4.48
C ASP A 142 12.75 -1.82 3.13
N TYR A 143 11.43 -1.73 3.13
CA TYR A 143 10.64 -1.65 1.91
C TYR A 143 9.37 -0.81 2.13
N VAL A 144 9.05 0.04 1.17
CA VAL A 144 7.80 0.79 1.13
C VAL A 144 7.03 0.42 -0.14
N PHE A 145 5.75 0.10 0.01
CA PHE A 145 4.81 0.02 -1.10
C PHE A 145 3.92 1.27 -1.07
N LEU A 146 4.14 2.18 -2.01
CA LEU A 146 3.44 3.46 -2.12
C LEU A 146 2.32 3.35 -3.17
N ASP A 147 1.10 3.13 -2.71
CA ASP A 147 -0.14 2.95 -3.50
C ASP A 147 -1.27 3.77 -2.85
N GLY A 148 -0.96 4.98 -2.41
CA GLY A 148 -1.85 5.86 -1.64
C GLY A 148 -2.40 7.03 -2.45
N GLY A 149 -1.99 8.24 -2.09
CA GLY A 149 -2.47 9.45 -2.73
C GLY A 149 -2.14 9.57 -4.21
N HIS A 150 -3.04 10.18 -4.98
CA HIS A 150 -2.91 10.31 -6.43
C HIS A 150 -2.62 11.74 -6.90
N SER A 151 -2.57 12.72 -5.99
CA SER A 151 -2.17 14.08 -6.34
C SER A 151 -0.65 14.25 -6.35
N TYR A 152 -0.16 15.18 -7.18
CA TYR A 152 1.26 15.52 -7.24
C TYR A 152 1.81 15.93 -5.87
N GLU A 153 1.04 16.73 -5.11
CA GLU A 153 1.41 17.24 -3.81
C GLU A 153 1.56 16.12 -2.77
N THR A 154 0.61 15.19 -2.72
CA THR A 154 0.65 14.07 -1.76
C THR A 154 1.81 13.14 -2.06
N VAL A 155 1.97 12.72 -3.30
CA VAL A 155 3.08 11.83 -3.69
C VAL A 155 4.44 12.50 -3.45
N THR A 156 4.57 13.78 -3.77
CA THR A 156 5.81 14.54 -3.51
C THR A 156 6.09 14.66 -2.01
N SER A 157 5.06 14.92 -1.20
CA SER A 157 5.18 14.98 0.26
C SER A 157 5.64 13.64 0.84
N ASP A 158 4.97 12.55 0.46
CA ASP A 158 5.27 11.20 0.94
C ASP A 158 6.69 10.79 0.57
N LEU A 159 7.10 10.98 -0.69
CA LEU A 159 8.46 10.68 -1.14
C LEU A 159 9.52 11.48 -0.38
N ASN A 160 9.28 12.77 -0.08
CA ASN A 160 10.22 13.57 0.70
C ASN A 160 10.34 13.09 2.16
N ILE A 161 9.22 12.70 2.80
CA ILE A 161 9.24 12.16 4.17
C ILE A 161 9.97 10.82 4.19
N LEU A 162 9.67 9.93 3.25
CA LEU A 162 10.32 8.63 3.11
C LEU A 162 11.82 8.76 2.87
N PHE A 163 12.22 9.64 1.96
CA PHE A 163 13.64 9.88 1.64
C PHE A 163 14.45 10.33 2.84
N ASN A 164 13.88 11.22 3.66
CA ASN A 164 14.55 11.74 4.84
C ASN A 164 14.56 10.77 6.03
N GLY A 165 13.61 9.84 6.09
CA GLY A 165 13.42 8.93 7.22
C GLY A 165 13.95 7.51 7.02
N LEU A 166 13.97 7.02 5.79
CA LEU A 166 14.39 5.66 5.48
C LEU A 166 15.90 5.46 5.61
N LYS A 167 16.30 4.25 5.97
CA LYS A 167 17.71 3.85 5.98
C LYS A 167 18.24 3.60 4.56
N LYS A 168 19.55 3.58 4.44
CA LYS A 168 20.23 3.17 3.20
C LYS A 168 19.81 1.77 2.76
N LYS A 169 19.72 1.56 1.46
CA LYS A 169 19.29 0.31 0.81
C LYS A 169 17.81 -0.04 0.96
N SER A 170 17.01 0.85 1.55
CA SER A 170 15.56 0.69 1.51
C SER A 170 15.04 0.87 0.08
N VAL A 171 13.97 0.16 -0.23
CA VAL A 171 13.31 0.19 -1.53
C VAL A 171 11.96 0.89 -1.40
N ILE A 172 11.67 1.81 -2.31
CA ILE A 172 10.31 2.36 -2.47
C ILE A 172 9.79 1.87 -3.81
N MET A 173 8.71 1.09 -3.78
CA MET A 173 7.94 0.70 -4.96
C MET A 173 6.68 1.56 -5.02
N CYS A 174 6.58 2.36 -6.08
CA CYS A 174 5.43 3.22 -6.35
C CYS A 174 4.50 2.55 -7.36
N ASP A 175 3.19 2.54 -7.08
CA ASP A 175 2.15 2.11 -8.03
C ASP A 175 1.77 3.24 -9.00
N ASP A 176 0.91 2.97 -9.94
CA ASP A 176 0.30 3.90 -10.90
C ASP A 176 1.27 4.74 -11.74
N TYR A 177 2.48 4.23 -11.95
CA TYR A 177 3.53 4.95 -12.68
C TYR A 177 3.48 4.77 -14.20
N ALA A 178 3.12 3.59 -14.71
CA ALA A 178 3.33 3.24 -16.11
C ALA A 178 2.11 2.68 -16.82
N ASP A 179 2.12 2.75 -18.17
CA ASP A 179 1.11 2.23 -19.10
C ASP A 179 -0.33 2.70 -18.78
N LYS A 180 -1.28 1.77 -18.90
CA LYS A 180 -2.71 2.01 -18.67
C LYS A 180 -3.09 2.28 -17.21
N PHE A 181 -2.16 2.06 -16.29
CA PHE A 181 -2.34 2.35 -14.86
C PHE A 181 -1.78 3.72 -14.48
N CYS A 182 -1.08 4.36 -15.43
CA CYS A 182 -0.43 5.63 -15.18
C CYS A 182 -1.44 6.71 -14.80
N ILE A 183 -1.19 7.31 -13.63
CA ILE A 183 -1.80 8.56 -13.21
C ILE A 183 -0.75 9.66 -13.49
N PRO A 184 -1.06 10.63 -14.37
CA PRO A 184 -0.07 11.63 -14.80
C PRO A 184 0.61 12.36 -13.64
N GLU A 185 -0.15 12.79 -12.63
CA GLU A 185 0.31 13.52 -11.45
C GLU A 185 1.27 12.66 -10.61
N VAL A 186 0.97 11.37 -10.44
CA VAL A 186 1.83 10.41 -9.73
C VAL A 186 3.15 10.24 -10.47
N ARG A 187 3.08 10.02 -11.79
CA ARG A 187 4.29 9.88 -12.63
C ARG A 187 5.16 11.14 -12.60
N GLU A 188 4.55 12.31 -12.70
CA GLU A 188 5.26 13.60 -12.66
C GLU A 188 5.98 13.78 -11.33
N ALA A 189 5.28 13.58 -10.21
CA ALA A 189 5.85 13.68 -8.86
C ALA A 189 7.07 12.75 -8.67
N ILE A 190 6.95 11.49 -9.11
CA ILE A 190 8.02 10.50 -9.00
C ILE A 190 9.23 10.90 -9.87
N ASN A 191 9.00 11.35 -11.10
CA ASN A 191 10.08 11.78 -12.01
C ASN A 191 10.81 13.00 -11.46
N ASP A 192 10.08 14.01 -11.00
CA ASP A 192 10.66 15.22 -10.44
C ASP A 192 11.44 14.94 -9.15
N PHE A 193 10.90 14.06 -8.30
CA PHE A 193 11.61 13.61 -7.11
C PHE A 193 12.94 12.91 -7.46
N SER A 194 12.92 11.96 -8.38
CA SER A 194 14.09 11.22 -8.85
C SER A 194 15.15 12.18 -9.42
N LYS A 195 14.74 13.10 -10.30
CA LYS A 195 15.63 14.11 -10.92
C LYS A 195 16.23 15.05 -9.88
N LYS A 196 15.40 15.61 -9.00
CA LYS A 196 15.82 16.57 -7.96
C LYS A 196 16.87 15.97 -7.02
N ASN A 197 16.70 14.70 -6.65
CA ASN A 197 17.59 14.04 -5.69
C ASN A 197 18.69 13.20 -6.37
N SER A 198 18.75 13.18 -7.71
CA SER A 198 19.71 12.38 -8.49
C SER A 198 19.66 10.88 -8.13
N ILE A 199 18.47 10.35 -7.87
CA ILE A 199 18.26 8.95 -7.50
C ILE A 199 17.77 8.18 -8.73
N PRO A 200 18.37 7.02 -9.05
CA PRO A 200 17.91 6.19 -10.17
C PRO A 200 16.46 5.74 -10.00
N LEU A 201 15.68 5.87 -11.06
CA LEU A 201 14.32 5.40 -11.18
C LEU A 201 14.25 4.23 -12.14
N ARG A 202 13.67 3.11 -11.71
CA ARG A 202 13.53 1.91 -12.53
C ARG A 202 12.06 1.56 -12.76
N PRO A 203 11.51 1.75 -13.97
CA PRO A 203 10.18 1.26 -14.31
C PRO A 203 10.11 -0.26 -14.26
N LEU A 204 9.04 -0.82 -13.67
CA LEU A 204 8.86 -2.24 -13.46
C LEU A 204 7.47 -2.71 -13.91
N ALA A 205 7.42 -3.88 -14.56
CA ALA A 205 6.21 -4.63 -14.90
C ALA A 205 5.13 -3.78 -15.61
N ASN A 206 5.50 -2.73 -16.34
CA ASN A 206 4.59 -1.81 -17.03
C ASN A 206 3.50 -1.21 -16.13
N ARG A 207 3.79 -1.04 -14.84
CA ARG A 207 2.86 -0.45 -13.86
C ARG A 207 3.58 0.36 -12.80
N PHE A 208 4.67 -0.15 -12.26
CA PHE A 208 5.36 0.36 -11.09
C PHE A 208 6.61 1.17 -11.44
N ALA A 209 7.09 1.93 -10.46
CA ALA A 209 8.44 2.46 -10.43
C ALA A 209 9.14 2.05 -9.14
N GLU A 210 10.42 1.69 -9.24
CA GLU A 210 11.27 1.42 -8.10
C GLU A 210 12.26 2.56 -7.90
N ILE A 211 12.40 2.98 -6.65
CA ILE A 211 13.43 3.90 -6.17
C ILE A 211 14.26 3.15 -5.14
N LEU A 212 15.56 2.98 -5.40
CA LEU A 212 16.51 2.35 -4.48
C LEU A 212 17.36 3.42 -3.81
N LEU A 213 17.30 3.49 -2.48
CA LEU A 213 18.07 4.45 -1.70
C LEU A 213 19.49 3.91 -1.47
N GLU A 214 20.42 4.22 -2.37
CA GLU A 214 21.80 3.70 -2.32
C GLU A 214 22.72 4.46 -1.35
N ASN A 215 22.36 5.68 -0.94
CA ASN A 215 23.24 6.56 -0.16
C ASN A 215 22.88 6.73 1.31
#